data_0c40b8cf463d02ec5827b211ea7e225f
#
_entry.id   0c40b8cf463d02ec5827b211ea7e225f
#
_cell.length_a   1.000
_cell.length_b   1.000
_cell.length_c   1.000
_cell.angle_alpha   90.00
_cell.angle_beta   90.00
_cell.angle_gamma   90.00
#
_symmetry.space_group_name_H-M   'P 1'
#
loop_
_entity.id
_entity.type
_entity.pdbx_description
1 polymer ?
#
loop_
_entity_poly.entity_id
_entity_poly.type
_entity_poly.pdbx_seq_one_letter_code
_entity_poly.pdbx_strand_id
1 'polypeptide(L)'
;RIGNVFCAEIDNECKRFFQYVANDIECLNSSVIRVFKTKYPMDYKPKIEEIVRDEVEFYAHTILKFGIVFNAWYKVGTSKNIGEGHKEALFADNLAELNEDPKIHWNVWQFNKQPFIQGKLDKKYAQFIERGGVIPYVDIINRLKFGYFKYKLPGWKIENGKNVPIIE
;
A
#
# COMPACT_ATOMS: atom_id res chain seq x y z
N ARG A 1 9.68 12.16 -7.70
CA ARG A 1 9.91 11.60 -9.05
C ARG A 1 9.73 10.09 -9.00
N ILE A 2 9.00 9.53 -9.96
CA ILE A 2 8.90 8.06 -10.15
C ILE A 2 10.31 7.46 -10.20
N GLY A 3 10.48 6.31 -9.53
CA GLY A 3 11.76 5.65 -9.33
C GLY A 3 12.47 6.00 -8.02
N ASN A 4 12.05 7.06 -7.32
CA ASN A 4 12.64 7.38 -6.01
C ASN A 4 12.39 6.25 -5.00
N VAL A 5 13.45 5.88 -4.28
CA VAL A 5 13.43 4.89 -3.20
C VAL A 5 13.53 5.62 -1.86
N PHE A 6 12.70 5.21 -0.93
CA PHE A 6 12.59 5.79 0.40
C PHE A 6 12.90 4.76 1.47
N CYS A 7 13.45 5.23 2.58
CA CYS A 7 13.70 4.47 3.79
C CYS A 7 12.80 4.99 4.91
N ALA A 8 12.13 4.08 5.59
CA ALA A 8 11.46 4.32 6.87
C ALA A 8 12.21 3.55 7.97
N GLU A 9 12.58 4.24 9.03
CA GLU A 9 13.18 3.63 10.21
C GLU A 9 12.06 3.31 11.21
N ILE A 10 11.91 2.04 11.53
CA ILE A 10 10.84 1.55 12.38
C ILE A 10 11.35 1.34 13.79
N ASP A 11 10.92 2.20 14.73
CA ASP A 11 11.21 2.14 16.17
C ASP A 11 12.69 2.06 16.53
N ASN A 12 13.58 2.55 15.67
CA ASN A 12 15.05 2.37 15.78
C ASN A 12 15.49 0.88 15.82
N GLU A 13 14.67 -0.03 15.35
CA GLU A 13 14.95 -1.47 15.31
C GLU A 13 15.34 -1.95 13.92
N CYS A 14 14.65 -1.46 12.89
CA CYS A 14 14.93 -1.86 11.52
C CYS A 14 14.63 -0.75 10.50
N LYS A 15 15.19 -0.93 9.30
CA LYS A 15 14.89 -0.15 8.11
C LYS A 15 13.96 -0.91 7.20
N ARG A 16 12.95 -0.22 6.66
CA ARG A 16 12.05 -0.71 5.63
C ARG A 16 12.17 0.20 4.41
N PHE A 17 12.07 -0.39 3.23
CA PHE A 17 12.21 0.36 1.98
C PHE A 17 10.95 0.24 1.14
N PHE A 18 10.67 1.30 0.39
CA PHE A 18 9.62 1.33 -0.62
C PHE A 18 10.02 2.27 -1.77
N GLN A 19 9.38 2.09 -2.89
CA GLN A 19 9.66 2.87 -4.09
C GLN A 19 8.39 3.52 -4.64
N TYR A 20 8.50 4.77 -5.06
CA TYR A 20 7.48 5.46 -5.82
C TYR A 20 7.47 4.97 -7.27
N VAL A 21 6.41 4.29 -7.69
CA VAL A 21 6.35 3.60 -8.98
C VAL A 21 5.42 4.24 -10.00
N ALA A 22 4.36 4.92 -9.57
CA ALA A 22 3.37 5.46 -10.49
C ALA A 22 2.47 6.51 -9.84
N ASN A 23 1.70 7.23 -10.67
CA ASN A 23 0.51 7.98 -10.25
C ASN A 23 -0.74 7.28 -10.77
N ASP A 24 -1.71 7.07 -9.90
CA ASP A 24 -3.05 6.63 -10.27
C ASP A 24 -3.92 7.85 -10.54
N ILE A 25 -4.04 8.25 -11.81
CA ILE A 25 -4.72 9.47 -12.21
C ILE A 25 -6.24 9.25 -12.27
N GLU A 26 -6.67 8.04 -12.64
CA GLU A 26 -8.07 7.73 -12.92
C GLU A 26 -8.96 7.67 -11.67
N CYS A 27 -8.44 7.13 -10.56
CA CYS A 27 -9.25 6.94 -9.36
C CYS A 27 -8.92 7.93 -8.23
N LEU A 28 -7.68 7.98 -7.80
CA LEU A 28 -7.30 8.71 -6.57
C LEU A 28 -6.41 9.92 -6.82
N ASN A 29 -5.94 10.12 -8.04
CA ASN A 29 -4.96 11.15 -8.40
C ASN A 29 -3.80 11.24 -7.38
N SER A 30 -3.24 10.09 -7.06
CA SER A 30 -2.27 9.94 -5.98
C SER A 30 -1.07 9.08 -6.37
N SER A 31 0.02 9.25 -5.63
CA SER A 31 1.23 8.46 -5.82
C SER A 31 1.01 7.03 -5.34
N VAL A 32 1.43 6.07 -6.17
CA VAL A 32 1.46 4.64 -5.84
C VAL A 32 2.88 4.25 -5.45
N ILE A 33 3.00 3.57 -4.33
CA ILE A 33 4.24 2.99 -3.85
C ILE A 33 4.17 1.47 -3.89
N ARG A 34 5.33 0.83 -4.14
CA ARG A 34 5.56 -0.58 -3.85
C ARG A 34 6.44 -0.71 -2.63
N VAL A 35 6.00 -1.47 -1.65
CA VAL A 35 6.70 -1.70 -0.40
C VAL A 35 7.38 -3.06 -0.46
N PHE A 36 8.66 -3.10 -0.07
CA PHE A 36 9.46 -4.31 -0.12
C PHE A 36 9.39 -5.09 1.20
N LYS A 37 9.50 -6.40 1.10
CA LYS A 37 9.26 -7.34 2.20
C LYS A 37 10.38 -7.39 3.23
N THR A 38 11.64 -7.23 2.78
CA THR A 38 12.80 -7.40 3.65
C THR A 38 12.91 -6.29 4.69
N LYS A 39 13.17 -6.71 5.92
CA LYS A 39 13.57 -5.84 7.04
C LYS A 39 15.09 -5.85 7.14
N TYR A 40 15.68 -4.66 7.16
CA TYR A 40 17.12 -4.49 7.23
C TYR A 40 17.53 -3.96 8.61
N PRO A 41 18.71 -4.33 9.11
CA PRO A 41 19.22 -3.77 10.36
C PRO A 41 19.49 -2.26 10.24
N MET A 42 19.54 -1.55 11.38
CA MET A 42 19.69 -0.10 11.39
C MET A 42 21.01 0.41 10.78
N ASP A 43 22.06 -0.39 10.83
CA ASP A 43 23.37 -0.07 10.24
C ASP A 43 23.48 -0.40 8.74
N TYR A 44 22.42 -0.99 8.14
CA TYR A 44 22.41 -1.30 6.71
C TYR A 44 22.57 -0.04 5.87
N LYS A 45 23.55 -0.07 4.97
CA LYS A 45 23.77 0.97 3.95
C LYS A 45 22.99 0.62 2.68
N PRO A 46 22.02 1.45 2.28
CA PRO A 46 21.13 1.13 1.18
C PRO A 46 21.85 0.86 -0.14
N LYS A 47 21.64 -0.32 -0.70
CA LYS A 47 22.06 -0.71 -2.04
C LYS A 47 20.83 -0.74 -2.94
N ILE A 48 20.60 0.35 -3.64
CA ILE A 48 19.33 0.61 -4.34
C ILE A 48 18.92 -0.51 -5.29
N GLU A 49 19.86 -1.00 -6.12
CA GLU A 49 19.58 -2.04 -7.11
C GLU A 49 19.32 -3.43 -6.49
N GLU A 50 19.78 -3.68 -5.26
CA GLU A 50 19.42 -4.88 -4.50
C GLU A 50 18.00 -4.71 -3.92
N ILE A 51 17.73 -3.55 -3.30
CA ILE A 51 16.43 -3.25 -2.67
C ILE A 51 15.28 -3.36 -3.67
N VAL A 52 15.42 -2.79 -4.88
CA VAL A 52 14.34 -2.76 -5.88
C VAL A 52 14.08 -4.11 -6.55
N ARG A 53 14.92 -5.11 -6.31
CA ARG A 53 14.72 -6.50 -6.75
C ARG A 53 14.03 -7.38 -5.70
N ASP A 54 13.84 -6.84 -4.51
CA ASP A 54 13.17 -7.57 -3.42
C ASP A 54 11.69 -7.84 -3.76
N GLU A 55 11.12 -8.82 -3.08
CA GLU A 55 9.70 -9.16 -3.17
C GLU A 55 8.84 -8.00 -2.69
N VAL A 56 7.79 -7.69 -3.44
CA VAL A 56 6.82 -6.67 -3.06
C VAL A 56 5.86 -7.25 -2.03
N GLU A 57 5.77 -6.61 -0.88
CA GLU A 57 4.82 -6.99 0.17
C GLU A 57 3.43 -6.45 -0.10
N PHE A 58 3.33 -5.18 -0.52
CA PHE A 58 2.06 -4.54 -0.88
C PHE A 58 2.26 -3.29 -1.73
N TYR A 59 1.16 -2.86 -2.35
CA TYR A 59 1.04 -1.56 -3.02
C TYR A 59 0.11 -0.65 -2.20
N ALA A 60 0.35 0.66 -2.23
CA ALA A 60 -0.52 1.63 -1.57
C ALA A 60 -0.49 2.97 -2.29
N HIS A 61 -1.60 3.70 -2.18
CA HIS A 61 -1.66 5.12 -2.53
C HIS A 61 -1.29 5.95 -1.31
N THR A 62 -0.43 6.96 -1.46
CA THR A 62 -0.05 7.85 -0.35
C THR A 62 0.47 9.17 -0.85
N ILE A 63 0.47 10.19 0.01
CA ILE A 63 1.07 11.48 -0.26
C ILE A 63 2.50 11.48 0.29
N LEU A 64 3.46 11.18 -0.57
CA LEU A 64 4.88 11.04 -0.22
C LEU A 64 5.45 12.25 0.53
N LYS A 65 5.03 13.46 0.14
CA LYS A 65 5.51 14.71 0.73
C LYS A 65 5.25 14.77 2.24
N PHE A 66 4.11 14.31 2.72
CA PHE A 66 3.78 14.36 4.14
C PHE A 66 4.74 13.50 4.98
N GLY A 67 5.05 12.30 4.52
CA GLY A 67 6.01 11.47 5.24
C GLY A 67 7.41 12.07 5.30
N ILE A 68 7.82 12.81 4.26
CA ILE A 68 9.09 13.54 4.27
C ILE A 68 9.04 14.71 5.27
N VAL A 69 7.99 15.53 5.22
CA VAL A 69 7.82 16.70 6.09
C VAL A 69 7.76 16.30 7.57
N PHE A 70 7.12 15.18 7.88
CA PHE A 70 6.98 14.66 9.24
C PHE A 70 8.06 13.66 9.64
N ASN A 71 9.15 13.55 8.85
CA ASN A 71 10.29 12.67 9.12
C ASN A 71 9.91 11.18 9.29
N ALA A 72 8.79 10.75 8.65
CA ALA A 72 8.39 9.34 8.65
C ALA A 72 9.26 8.49 7.71
N TRP A 73 9.78 9.10 6.65
CA TRP A 73 10.72 8.51 5.71
C TRP A 73 11.57 9.55 5.00
N TYR A 74 12.67 9.11 4.44
CA TYR A 74 13.57 9.95 3.66
C TYR A 74 14.01 9.22 2.39
N LYS A 75 14.35 10.01 1.36
CA LYS A 75 14.84 9.47 0.09
C LYS A 75 16.26 8.95 0.26
N VAL A 76 16.53 7.74 -0.24
CA VAL A 76 17.87 7.11 -0.22
C VAL A 76 18.48 6.93 -1.60
N GLY A 77 17.67 7.00 -2.66
CA GLY A 77 18.18 6.86 -4.02
C GLY A 77 17.08 6.87 -5.07
N THR A 78 17.44 6.45 -6.27
CA THR A 78 16.53 6.34 -7.42
C THR A 78 16.95 5.16 -8.27
N SER A 79 16.01 4.34 -8.73
CA SER A 79 16.22 3.31 -9.73
C SER A 79 15.18 3.44 -10.85
N LYS A 80 15.59 3.14 -12.07
CA LYS A 80 14.67 3.03 -13.22
C LYS A 80 13.88 1.72 -13.20
N ASN A 81 14.36 0.73 -12.45
CA ASN A 81 13.66 -0.53 -12.26
C ASN A 81 12.50 -0.31 -11.27
N ILE A 82 11.32 -0.01 -11.80
CA ILE A 82 10.08 0.18 -11.02
C ILE A 82 9.22 -1.08 -10.96
N GLY A 83 9.60 -2.13 -11.69
CA GLY A 83 8.79 -3.34 -11.86
C GLY A 83 7.49 -3.07 -12.63
N GLU A 84 6.78 -4.11 -12.98
CA GLU A 84 5.51 -4.04 -13.72
C GLU A 84 4.29 -4.40 -12.85
N GLY A 85 4.50 -4.98 -11.67
CA GLY A 85 3.43 -5.49 -10.80
C GLY A 85 2.40 -4.46 -10.37
N HIS A 86 2.75 -3.16 -10.32
CA HIS A 86 1.80 -2.10 -10.01
C HIS A 86 0.67 -2.00 -11.06
N LYS A 87 0.93 -2.39 -12.31
CA LYS A 87 -0.08 -2.36 -13.38
C LYS A 87 -1.18 -3.39 -13.18
N GLU A 88 -0.87 -4.48 -12.49
CA GLU A 88 -1.80 -5.57 -12.17
C GLU A 88 -2.40 -5.43 -10.76
N ALA A 89 -1.93 -4.47 -9.96
CA ALA A 89 -2.42 -4.26 -8.61
C ALA A 89 -3.91 -3.91 -8.60
N LEU A 90 -4.65 -4.60 -7.75
CA LEU A 90 -6.07 -4.38 -7.50
C LEU A 90 -6.26 -3.64 -6.20
N PHE A 91 -7.04 -2.59 -6.23
CA PHE A 91 -7.40 -1.79 -5.07
C PHE A 91 -8.89 -1.89 -4.80
N ALA A 92 -9.25 -1.88 -3.53
CA ALA A 92 -10.65 -1.89 -3.14
C ALA A 92 -10.88 -0.97 -1.94
N ASP A 93 -11.99 -0.27 -1.98
CA ASP A 93 -12.59 0.38 -0.82
C ASP A 93 -14.01 -0.17 -0.60
N ASN A 94 -14.55 0.15 0.55
CA ASN A 94 -15.91 -0.21 0.89
C ASN A 94 -16.68 1.06 1.25
N LEU A 95 -17.72 1.32 0.49
CA LEU A 95 -18.53 2.54 0.58
C LEU A 95 -19.74 2.40 1.52
N ALA A 96 -19.81 1.31 2.31
CA ALA A 96 -20.89 1.12 3.27
C ALA A 96 -20.94 2.23 4.32
N GLU A 97 -22.10 2.77 4.54
CA GLU A 97 -22.39 3.67 5.65
C GLU A 97 -22.56 2.88 6.97
N LEU A 98 -22.63 3.62 8.08
CA LEU A 98 -22.92 3.04 9.39
C LEU A 98 -24.31 2.39 9.32
N ASN A 99 -24.41 1.10 9.62
CA ASN A 99 -25.62 0.26 9.57
C ASN A 99 -25.97 -0.35 8.20
N GLU A 100 -25.17 -0.17 7.19
CA GLU A 100 -25.29 -0.92 5.94
C GLU A 100 -24.51 -2.24 5.98
N ASP A 101 -24.94 -3.21 5.17
CA ASP A 101 -24.20 -4.46 5.00
C ASP A 101 -22.94 -4.21 4.14
N PRO A 102 -21.73 -4.26 4.69
CA PRO A 102 -20.53 -3.97 3.94
C PRO A 102 -20.27 -4.94 2.78
N LYS A 103 -20.92 -6.11 2.77
CA LYS A 103 -20.69 -7.14 1.74
C LYS A 103 -21.12 -6.72 0.34
N ILE A 104 -22.00 -5.72 0.24
CA ILE A 104 -22.59 -5.29 -1.03
C ILE A 104 -22.15 -3.89 -1.47
N HIS A 105 -21.18 -3.30 -0.78
CA HIS A 105 -20.73 -1.94 -1.04
C HIS A 105 -19.25 -1.86 -1.47
N TRP A 106 -18.73 -2.92 -2.06
CA TRP A 106 -17.38 -2.95 -2.58
C TRP A 106 -17.23 -2.16 -3.86
N ASN A 107 -16.13 -1.42 -3.96
CA ASN A 107 -15.67 -0.71 -5.13
C ASN A 107 -14.23 -1.16 -5.43
N VAL A 108 -14.03 -1.85 -6.56
CA VAL A 108 -12.74 -2.46 -6.91
C VAL A 108 -12.26 -1.94 -8.24
N TRP A 109 -11.01 -1.52 -8.29
CA TRP A 109 -10.39 -1.07 -9.52
C TRP A 109 -8.96 -1.63 -9.67
N GLN A 110 -8.51 -1.71 -10.91
CA GLN A 110 -7.12 -1.95 -11.25
C GLN A 110 -6.41 -0.61 -11.38
N PHE A 111 -5.13 -0.58 -11.06
CA PHE A 111 -4.29 0.62 -11.21
C PHE A 111 -4.60 1.38 -12.50
N ASN A 112 -4.84 2.68 -12.38
CA ASN A 112 -5.09 3.62 -13.46
C ASN A 112 -6.24 3.23 -14.40
N LYS A 113 -7.27 2.53 -13.89
CA LYS A 113 -8.49 2.17 -14.61
C LYS A 113 -9.72 2.50 -13.77
N GLN A 114 -10.85 2.69 -14.44
CA GLN A 114 -12.13 2.86 -13.76
C GLN A 114 -12.54 1.59 -12.99
N PRO A 115 -13.33 1.70 -11.91
CA PRO A 115 -13.83 0.56 -11.17
C PRO A 115 -14.57 -0.43 -12.06
N PHE A 116 -14.30 -1.72 -11.89
CA PHE A 116 -14.94 -2.81 -12.62
C PHE A 116 -15.85 -3.68 -11.76
N ILE A 117 -15.76 -3.58 -10.43
CA ILE A 117 -16.70 -4.16 -9.47
C ILE A 117 -17.30 -3.04 -8.66
N GLN A 118 -18.62 -2.98 -8.62
CA GLN A 118 -19.40 -2.12 -7.73
C GLN A 118 -20.49 -2.98 -7.11
N GLY A 119 -20.40 -3.26 -5.80
CA GLY A 119 -21.32 -4.13 -5.10
C GLY A 119 -20.64 -5.29 -4.37
N LYS A 120 -21.01 -6.53 -4.70
CA LYS A 120 -20.42 -7.72 -4.06
C LYS A 120 -19.01 -8.00 -4.58
N LEU A 121 -18.09 -8.25 -3.66
CA LEU A 121 -16.74 -8.68 -3.99
C LEU A 121 -16.70 -10.20 -4.24
N ASP A 122 -16.21 -10.59 -5.43
CA ASP A 122 -15.97 -12.00 -5.76
C ASP A 122 -14.78 -12.55 -4.98
N LYS A 123 -14.90 -13.76 -4.42
CA LYS A 123 -13.84 -14.46 -3.68
C LYS A 123 -12.52 -14.56 -4.44
N LYS A 124 -12.58 -14.69 -5.77
CA LYS A 124 -11.37 -14.78 -6.61
C LYS A 124 -10.47 -13.55 -6.53
N TYR A 125 -11.02 -12.36 -6.24
CA TYR A 125 -10.26 -11.12 -6.09
C TYR A 125 -9.87 -10.85 -4.64
N ALA A 126 -10.63 -11.35 -3.66
CA ALA A 126 -10.50 -11.02 -2.25
C ALA A 126 -9.08 -11.22 -1.67
N GLN A 127 -8.34 -12.19 -2.19
CA GLN A 127 -6.97 -12.48 -1.73
C GLN A 127 -5.89 -11.59 -2.37
N PHE A 128 -6.22 -10.83 -3.42
CA PHE A 128 -5.26 -10.02 -4.19
C PHE A 128 -5.51 -8.52 -4.05
N ILE A 129 -6.61 -8.11 -3.41
CA ILE A 129 -6.94 -6.71 -3.28
C ILE A 129 -6.11 -6.04 -2.19
N GLU A 130 -5.61 -4.84 -2.52
CA GLU A 130 -5.05 -3.92 -1.56
C GLU A 130 -6.10 -2.90 -1.14
N ARG A 131 -5.91 -2.31 0.05
CA ARG A 131 -6.78 -1.23 0.48
C ARG A 131 -6.72 -0.07 -0.49
N GLY A 132 -7.86 0.33 -1.03
CA GLY A 132 -8.07 1.56 -1.77
C GLY A 132 -8.09 2.79 -0.85
N GLY A 133 -7.94 3.95 -1.45
CA GLY A 133 -7.87 5.23 -0.74
C GLY A 133 -6.43 5.72 -0.53
N VAL A 134 -6.30 7.04 -0.37
CA VAL A 134 -5.01 7.67 -0.09
C VAL A 134 -4.66 7.45 1.38
N ILE A 135 -3.67 6.63 1.64
CA ILE A 135 -3.30 6.19 2.99
C ILE A 135 -2.38 7.24 3.64
N PRO A 136 -2.73 7.77 4.81
CA PRO A 136 -1.88 8.67 5.57
C PRO A 136 -0.52 8.04 5.91
N TYR A 137 0.51 8.86 6.02
CA TYR A 137 1.88 8.40 6.31
C TYR A 137 1.97 7.60 7.63
N VAL A 138 1.22 7.99 8.64
CA VAL A 138 1.17 7.28 9.93
C VAL A 138 0.66 5.84 9.78
N ASP A 139 -0.29 5.61 8.88
CA ASP A 139 -0.85 4.29 8.64
C ASP A 139 0.06 3.44 7.74
N ILE A 140 0.80 4.06 6.83
CA ILE A 140 1.89 3.37 6.11
C ILE A 140 2.94 2.87 7.12
N ILE A 141 3.40 3.73 8.05
CA ILE A 141 4.36 3.34 9.09
C ILE A 141 3.80 2.21 9.96
N ASN A 142 2.52 2.30 10.36
CA ASN A 142 1.88 1.24 11.14
C ASN A 142 1.85 -0.09 10.38
N ARG A 143 1.55 -0.08 9.08
CA ARG A 143 1.57 -1.31 8.28
C ARG A 143 3.00 -1.85 8.11
N LEU A 144 4.00 -1.00 7.93
CA LEU A 144 5.41 -1.41 7.90
C LEU A 144 5.85 -2.09 9.20
N LYS A 145 5.32 -1.63 10.33
CA LYS A 145 5.64 -2.15 11.66
C LYS A 145 4.91 -3.45 11.97
N PHE A 146 3.59 -3.51 11.72
CA PHE A 146 2.71 -4.58 12.18
C PHE A 146 2.32 -5.56 11.07
N GLY A 147 2.51 -5.23 9.81
CA GLY A 147 2.09 -6.03 8.65
C GLY A 147 0.63 -5.83 8.23
N TYR A 148 -0.14 -5.02 8.96
CA TYR A 148 -1.55 -4.73 8.68
C TYR A 148 -1.96 -3.35 9.19
N PHE A 149 -3.09 -2.82 8.70
CA PHE A 149 -3.67 -1.58 9.22
C PHE A 149 -4.45 -1.87 10.51
N LYS A 150 -4.08 -1.21 11.60
CA LYS A 150 -4.68 -1.43 12.93
C LYS A 150 -6.05 -0.82 13.12
N TYR A 151 -6.41 0.17 12.33
CA TYR A 151 -7.67 0.85 12.48
C TYR A 151 -8.81 0.08 11.80
N LYS A 152 -10.03 0.34 12.28
CA LYS A 152 -11.24 -0.27 11.72
C LYS A 152 -11.55 0.35 10.35
N LEU A 153 -11.60 -0.49 9.33
CA LEU A 153 -11.96 -0.13 7.98
C LEU A 153 -13.34 -0.68 7.64
N PRO A 154 -14.25 0.10 7.04
CA PRO A 154 -15.50 -0.44 6.51
C PRO A 154 -15.21 -1.63 5.58
N GLY A 155 -15.98 -2.72 5.75
CA GLY A 155 -15.83 -3.92 4.92
C GLY A 155 -14.59 -4.77 5.19
N TRP A 156 -13.71 -4.39 6.10
CA TRP A 156 -12.50 -5.15 6.44
C TRP A 156 -12.52 -5.65 7.89
N LYS A 157 -11.94 -6.82 8.11
CA LYS A 157 -11.64 -7.37 9.44
C LYS A 157 -10.14 -7.67 9.55
N ILE A 158 -9.67 -7.76 10.80
CA ILE A 158 -8.30 -8.23 11.08
C ILE A 158 -8.41 -9.71 11.45
N GLU A 159 -7.71 -10.55 10.68
CA GLU A 159 -7.68 -11.99 10.86
C GLU A 159 -6.25 -12.50 10.65
N ASN A 160 -5.70 -13.22 11.64
CA ASN A 160 -4.32 -13.73 11.61
C ASN A 160 -3.26 -12.65 11.25
N GLY A 161 -3.40 -11.43 11.78
CA GLY A 161 -2.47 -10.33 11.54
C GLY A 161 -2.52 -9.77 10.10
N LYS A 162 -3.66 -9.89 9.42
CA LYS A 162 -3.89 -9.34 8.08
C LYS A 162 -5.24 -8.63 8.01
N ASN A 163 -5.34 -7.64 7.16
CA ASN A 163 -6.63 -7.07 6.79
C ASN A 163 -7.28 -7.97 5.73
N VAL A 164 -8.45 -8.49 6.06
CA VAL A 164 -9.20 -9.43 5.20
C VAL A 164 -10.56 -8.81 4.87
N PRO A 165 -10.98 -8.79 3.58
CA PRO A 165 -12.28 -8.25 3.22
C PRO A 165 -13.43 -9.12 3.74
N ILE A 166 -14.51 -8.49 4.16
CA ILE A 166 -15.74 -9.15 4.57
C ILE A 166 -16.58 -9.40 3.31
N ILE A 167 -16.69 -10.67 2.92
CA ILE A 167 -17.38 -11.10 1.69
C ILE A 167 -18.52 -12.08 1.96
N GLU A 168 -18.60 -12.63 3.17
CA GLU A 168 -19.62 -13.56 3.65
C GLU A 168 -20.18 -13.14 5.01
#